data_d6f1152e0538fd6353616fa7eab25d3c
#
_entry.id   d6f1152e0538fd6353616fa7eab25d3c
#
_cell.length_a   1.000
_cell.length_b   1.000
_cell.length_c   1.000
_cell.angle_alpha   90.00
_cell.angle_beta   90.00
_cell.angle_gamma   90.00
#
_symmetry.space_group_name_H-M   'P 1'
#
loop_
_entity.id
_entity.type
_entity.pdbx_description
1 polymer ?
#
loop_
_entity_poly.entity_id
_entity_poly.type
_entity_poly.pdbx_seq_one_letter_code
_entity_poly.pdbx_strand_id
1 'polypeptide(L)'
;MTLRAQVFDYVKKNYQAEPEYLWLRYPDYAVFRHADNEKWFGLVMDVPRQKLGLDGAERVDILNVKLSDPLLVDLLLRQPGYLRGYHISRGNWISILLDGSVPFADICQWLDESYVTTAARKTGKKG
;
A
#
# COMPACT_ATOMS: atom_id res chain seq x y z
N MET A 1 6.72 17.97 -2.93
CA MET A 1 6.96 16.52 -2.82
C MET A 1 5.69 15.78 -3.22
N THR A 2 5.81 14.84 -4.15
CA THR A 2 4.64 14.04 -4.55
C THR A 2 4.18 13.15 -3.40
N LEU A 3 2.93 12.66 -3.47
CA LEU A 3 2.46 11.71 -2.47
C LEU A 3 3.27 10.43 -2.49
N ARG A 4 3.71 9.99 -3.68
CA ARG A 4 4.61 8.85 -3.79
C ARG A 4 5.89 9.08 -2.98
N ALA A 5 6.51 10.23 -3.15
CA ALA A 5 7.73 10.57 -2.42
C ALA A 5 7.48 10.68 -0.92
N GLN A 6 6.33 11.21 -0.53
CA GLN A 6 5.97 11.31 0.88
C GLN A 6 5.78 9.93 1.51
N VAL A 7 5.19 8.98 0.78
CA VAL A 7 5.05 7.60 1.25
C VAL A 7 6.43 6.98 1.44
N PHE A 8 7.33 7.14 0.47
CA PHE A 8 8.69 6.59 0.58
C PHE A 8 9.42 7.14 1.79
N ASP A 9 9.30 8.45 2.00
CA ASP A 9 9.93 9.13 3.14
C ASP A 9 9.36 8.63 4.47
N TYR A 10 8.04 8.48 4.55
CA TYR A 10 7.38 7.99 5.75
C TYR A 10 7.83 6.57 6.10
N VAL A 11 7.89 5.69 5.09
CA VAL A 11 8.31 4.31 5.30
C VAL A 11 9.75 4.25 5.78
N LYS A 12 10.63 5.04 5.19
CA LYS A 12 12.02 5.07 5.60
C LYS A 12 12.18 5.55 7.04
N LYS A 13 11.49 6.62 7.39
CA LYS A 13 11.62 7.22 8.72
C LYS A 13 11.01 6.37 9.82
N ASN A 14 9.89 5.73 9.54
CA ASN A 14 9.14 5.02 10.58
C ASN A 14 9.45 3.53 10.66
N TYR A 15 9.86 2.92 9.55
CA TYR A 15 10.11 1.47 9.52
C TYR A 15 11.52 1.12 9.10
N GLN A 16 12.35 2.11 8.77
CA GLN A 16 13.71 1.93 8.27
C GLN A 16 13.76 0.96 7.08
N ALA A 17 12.73 1.01 6.23
CA ALA A 17 12.63 0.14 5.07
C ALA A 17 12.94 0.92 3.79
N GLU A 18 13.67 0.27 2.89
CA GLU A 18 13.97 0.82 1.57
C GLU A 18 13.11 0.12 0.53
N PRO A 19 12.73 0.81 -0.52
CA PRO A 19 11.95 0.16 -1.58
C PRO A 19 12.79 -0.84 -2.35
N GLU A 20 12.15 -1.94 -2.78
CA GLU A 20 12.78 -2.92 -3.65
C GLU A 20 12.05 -2.92 -4.98
N TYR A 21 12.80 -2.98 -6.06
CA TYR A 21 12.26 -2.90 -7.42
C TYR A 21 12.46 -4.26 -8.07
N LEU A 22 11.40 -5.07 -8.10
CA LEU A 22 11.49 -6.47 -8.47
C LEU A 22 11.15 -6.76 -9.93
N TRP A 23 10.58 -5.77 -10.65
CA TRP A 23 10.08 -5.99 -11.99
C TRP A 23 10.82 -5.16 -13.02
N LEU A 24 11.49 -5.81 -13.96
CA LEU A 24 12.17 -5.12 -15.06
C LEU A 24 11.20 -4.37 -15.96
N ARG A 25 10.02 -4.96 -16.19
CA ARG A 25 9.00 -4.33 -17.05
C ARG A 25 8.30 -3.15 -16.39
N TYR A 26 8.34 -3.09 -15.06
CA TYR A 26 7.64 -2.06 -14.29
C TYR A 26 8.64 -1.44 -13.31
N PRO A 27 9.58 -0.64 -13.84
CA PRO A 27 10.70 -0.15 -13.00
C PRO A 27 10.26 0.79 -11.88
N ASP A 28 9.03 1.32 -11.95
CA ASP A 28 8.53 2.22 -10.91
C ASP A 28 7.68 1.50 -9.86
N TYR A 29 7.51 0.19 -9.98
CA TYR A 29 6.82 -0.58 -8.94
C TYR A 29 7.80 -0.80 -7.79
N ALA A 30 7.40 -0.39 -6.59
CA ALA A 30 8.26 -0.45 -5.40
C ALA A 30 7.58 -1.27 -4.32
N VAL A 31 8.29 -2.28 -3.83
CA VAL A 31 7.80 -3.16 -2.76
C VAL A 31 8.48 -2.78 -1.46
N PHE A 32 7.69 -2.69 -0.40
CA PHE A 32 8.21 -2.57 0.96
C PHE A 32 7.88 -3.85 1.71
N ARG A 33 8.90 -4.49 2.28
CA ARG A 33 8.68 -5.74 3.00
C ARG A 33 9.46 -5.76 4.30
N HIS A 34 9.00 -6.62 5.21
CA HIS A 34 9.69 -6.84 6.48
C HIS A 34 11.00 -7.56 6.25
N ALA A 35 12.05 -7.13 6.96
CA ALA A 35 13.35 -7.76 6.83
C ALA A 35 13.39 -9.16 7.42
N ASP A 36 12.59 -9.42 8.44
CA ASP A 36 12.63 -10.69 9.18
C ASP A 36 11.81 -11.79 8.51
N ASN A 37 10.58 -11.52 8.08
CA ASN A 37 9.71 -12.55 7.49
C ASN A 37 9.50 -12.38 5.99
N GLU A 38 10.02 -11.29 5.41
CA GLU A 38 9.95 -10.97 3.98
C GLU A 38 8.53 -10.74 3.45
N LYS A 39 7.54 -10.62 4.33
CA LYS A 39 6.17 -10.32 3.90
C LYS A 39 6.07 -8.87 3.47
N TRP A 40 5.31 -8.63 2.42
CA TRP A 40 5.08 -7.28 1.90
C TRP A 40 4.08 -6.56 2.78
N PHE A 41 4.36 -5.30 3.09
CA PHE A 41 3.40 -4.45 3.78
C PHE A 41 2.99 -3.24 2.93
N GLY A 42 3.63 -3.01 1.81
CA GLY A 42 3.27 -1.94 0.90
C GLY A 42 3.80 -2.21 -0.49
N LEU A 43 3.03 -1.80 -1.49
CA LEU A 43 3.42 -1.91 -2.89
C LEU A 43 2.92 -0.67 -3.60
N VAL A 44 3.86 0.15 -4.06
CA VAL A 44 3.53 1.36 -4.82
C VAL A 44 3.66 1.05 -6.30
N MET A 45 2.62 1.38 -7.06
CA MET A 45 2.56 1.10 -8.49
C MET A 45 2.16 2.36 -9.23
N ASP A 46 2.64 2.48 -10.45
CA ASP A 46 2.27 3.53 -11.39
C ASP A 46 1.43 2.85 -12.47
N VAL A 47 0.14 3.18 -12.57
CA VAL A 47 -0.78 2.48 -13.48
C VAL A 47 -1.63 3.46 -14.28
N PRO A 48 -2.04 3.08 -15.50
CA PRO A 48 -3.01 3.88 -16.24
C PRO A 48 -4.34 3.94 -15.49
N ARG A 49 -4.93 5.13 -15.40
CA ARG A 49 -6.21 5.31 -14.71
C ARG A 49 -7.29 4.38 -15.25
N GLN A 50 -7.29 4.15 -16.55
CA GLN A 50 -8.30 3.29 -17.19
C GLN A 50 -8.26 1.86 -16.67
N LYS A 51 -7.10 1.37 -16.29
CA LYS A 51 -6.99 0.01 -15.74
C LYS A 51 -7.57 -0.11 -14.35
N LEU A 52 -7.84 1.01 -13.71
CA LEU A 52 -8.49 1.06 -12.39
C LEU A 52 -9.99 1.38 -12.52
N GLY A 53 -10.50 1.46 -13.75
CA GLY A 53 -11.89 1.85 -13.97
C GLY A 53 -12.15 3.34 -13.80
N LEU A 54 -11.10 4.16 -13.84
CA LEU A 54 -11.21 5.60 -13.67
C LEU A 54 -11.14 6.31 -15.02
N ASP A 55 -11.74 7.50 -15.07
CA ASP A 55 -11.68 8.33 -16.26
C ASP A 55 -10.30 8.97 -16.41
N GLY A 56 -9.97 9.33 -17.65
CA GLY A 56 -8.74 10.02 -17.96
C GLY A 56 -7.71 9.11 -18.60
N ALA A 57 -6.80 9.73 -19.35
CA ALA A 57 -5.75 9.00 -20.05
C ALA A 57 -4.42 8.98 -19.29
N GLU A 58 -4.36 9.70 -18.18
CA GLU A 58 -3.12 9.78 -17.40
C GLU A 58 -2.87 8.51 -16.59
N ARG A 59 -1.67 8.45 -16.08
CA ARG A 59 -1.30 7.42 -15.11
C ARG A 59 -1.48 7.99 -13.71
N VAL A 60 -1.60 7.11 -12.73
CA VAL A 60 -1.73 7.51 -11.32
C VAL A 60 -0.92 6.53 -10.47
N ASP A 61 -0.33 7.05 -9.41
CA ASP A 61 0.33 6.20 -8.43
C ASP A 61 -0.71 5.65 -7.47
N ILE A 62 -0.55 4.39 -7.10
CA ILE A 62 -1.38 3.75 -6.07
C ILE A 62 -0.48 3.10 -5.03
N LEU A 63 -1.01 2.97 -3.83
CA LEU A 63 -0.36 2.24 -2.74
C LEU A 63 -1.27 1.09 -2.35
N ASN A 64 -0.75 -0.13 -2.44
CA ASN A 64 -1.45 -1.32 -1.95
C ASN A 64 -1.02 -1.61 -0.53
N VAL A 65 -2.00 -1.83 0.35
CA VAL A 65 -1.77 -2.18 1.75
C VAL A 65 -2.72 -3.31 2.14
N LYS A 66 -2.32 -4.08 3.15
CA LYS A 66 -3.12 -5.18 3.66
C LYS A 66 -3.70 -4.80 5.03
N LEU A 67 -5.00 -4.87 5.16
CA LEU A 67 -5.68 -4.58 6.41
C LEU A 67 -6.17 -5.88 7.05
N SER A 68 -6.39 -5.86 8.36
CA SER A 68 -6.80 -7.07 9.07
C SER A 68 -8.31 -7.26 9.12
N ASP A 69 -9.07 -6.17 9.05
CA ASP A 69 -10.51 -6.19 9.30
C ASP A 69 -11.30 -6.08 7.98
N PRO A 70 -11.99 -7.15 7.56
CA PRO A 70 -12.77 -7.08 6.32
C PRO A 70 -13.92 -6.08 6.36
N LEU A 71 -14.46 -5.77 7.54
CA LEU A 71 -15.50 -4.74 7.65
C LEU A 71 -14.93 -3.36 7.36
N LEU A 72 -13.72 -3.10 7.83
CA LEU A 72 -13.04 -1.84 7.52
C LEU A 72 -12.76 -1.74 6.02
N VAL A 73 -12.33 -2.83 5.40
CA VAL A 73 -12.11 -2.85 3.94
C VAL A 73 -13.39 -2.47 3.21
N ASP A 74 -14.52 -3.07 3.58
CA ASP A 74 -15.80 -2.77 2.96
C ASP A 74 -16.17 -1.30 3.10
N LEU A 75 -15.95 -0.73 4.27
CA LEU A 75 -16.24 0.68 4.51
C LEU A 75 -15.36 1.59 3.66
N LEU A 76 -14.06 1.28 3.60
CA LEU A 76 -13.13 2.09 2.83
C LEU A 76 -13.41 2.03 1.34
N LEU A 77 -13.82 0.86 0.82
CA LEU A 77 -14.14 0.73 -0.59
C LEU A 77 -15.32 1.59 -1.04
N ARG A 78 -16.10 2.11 -0.09
CA ARG A 78 -17.19 3.03 -0.38
C ARG A 78 -16.74 4.49 -0.35
N GLN A 79 -15.50 4.75 0.04
CA GLN A 79 -14.95 6.10 0.12
C GLN A 79 -14.16 6.44 -1.13
N PRO A 80 -14.13 7.72 -1.52
CA PRO A 80 -13.31 8.11 -2.67
C PRO A 80 -11.83 7.84 -2.40
N GLY A 81 -11.13 7.39 -3.42
CA GLY A 81 -9.69 7.16 -3.32
C GLY A 81 -9.30 5.74 -2.94
N TYR A 82 -10.25 4.87 -2.66
CA TYR A 82 -9.99 3.48 -2.28
C TYR A 82 -10.57 2.52 -3.31
N LEU A 83 -9.79 1.52 -3.69
CA LEU A 83 -10.18 0.50 -4.67
C LEU A 83 -9.75 -0.87 -4.16
N ARG A 84 -10.32 -1.92 -4.73
CA ARG A 84 -9.84 -3.28 -4.45
C ARG A 84 -8.39 -3.40 -4.89
N GLY A 85 -7.63 -4.23 -4.22
CA GLY A 85 -6.21 -4.38 -4.49
C GLY A 85 -5.94 -4.71 -5.95
N TYR A 86 -5.23 -3.84 -6.63
CA TYR A 86 -4.88 -3.99 -8.03
C TYR A 86 -3.77 -5.02 -8.16
N HIS A 87 -4.03 -6.10 -8.90
CA HIS A 87 -3.13 -7.24 -9.06
C HIS A 87 -2.78 -7.96 -7.75
N ILE A 88 -3.43 -7.61 -6.65
CA ILE A 88 -3.21 -8.24 -5.36
C ILE A 88 -4.56 -8.25 -4.62
N SER A 89 -5.56 -8.87 -5.24
CA SER A 89 -6.93 -8.84 -4.73
C SER A 89 -7.22 -9.93 -3.69
N ARG A 90 -6.22 -10.75 -3.37
CA ARG A 90 -6.40 -11.82 -2.40
C ARG A 90 -6.47 -11.24 -0.99
N GLY A 91 -7.43 -11.72 -0.20
CA GLY A 91 -7.57 -11.29 1.19
C GLY A 91 -7.99 -9.84 1.30
N ASN A 92 -7.43 -9.13 2.26
CA ASN A 92 -7.84 -7.78 2.60
C ASN A 92 -6.90 -6.71 2.06
N TRP A 93 -6.39 -6.90 0.85
CA TRP A 93 -5.58 -5.88 0.20
C TRP A 93 -6.47 -4.83 -0.44
N ILE A 94 -6.08 -3.57 -0.29
CA ILE A 94 -6.76 -2.44 -0.96
C ILE A 94 -5.72 -1.59 -1.66
N SER A 95 -6.18 -0.84 -2.68
CA SER A 95 -5.36 0.14 -3.38
C SER A 95 -5.84 1.53 -3.00
N ILE A 96 -4.90 2.39 -2.62
CA ILE A 96 -5.18 3.78 -2.26
C ILE A 96 -4.62 4.66 -3.37
N LEU A 97 -5.46 5.53 -3.92
CA LEU A 97 -5.00 6.48 -4.95
C LEU A 97 -4.10 7.52 -4.30
N LEU A 98 -2.93 7.73 -4.88
CA LEU A 98 -1.99 8.74 -4.42
C LEU A 98 -2.15 10.03 -5.24
N ASP A 99 -3.39 10.47 -5.40
CA ASP A 99 -3.73 11.63 -6.22
C ASP A 99 -4.33 12.78 -5.40
N GLY A 100 -4.32 12.65 -4.08
CA GLY A 100 -4.90 13.66 -3.20
C GLY A 100 -6.32 13.35 -2.75
N SER A 101 -6.94 12.28 -3.26
CA SER A 101 -8.29 11.88 -2.84
C SER A 101 -8.33 11.48 -1.38
N VAL A 102 -7.24 10.92 -0.87
CA VAL A 102 -7.14 10.45 0.52
C VAL A 102 -6.11 11.31 1.25
N PRO A 103 -6.47 11.88 2.41
CA PRO A 103 -5.50 12.66 3.18
C PRO A 103 -4.27 11.84 3.56
N PHE A 104 -3.10 12.47 3.55
CA PHE A 104 -1.86 11.75 3.84
C PHE A 104 -1.85 11.13 5.24
N ALA A 105 -2.49 11.78 6.21
CA ALA A 105 -2.59 11.23 7.56
C ALA A 105 -3.29 9.87 7.55
N ASP A 106 -4.32 9.72 6.70
CA ASP A 106 -5.03 8.45 6.57
C ASP A 106 -4.15 7.41 5.88
N ILE A 107 -3.41 7.83 4.85
CA ILE A 107 -2.47 6.93 4.17
C ILE A 107 -1.46 6.37 5.17
N CYS A 108 -0.92 7.21 6.04
CA CYS A 108 0.02 6.79 7.08
C CYS A 108 -0.62 5.79 8.04
N GLN A 109 -1.88 6.03 8.41
CA GLN A 109 -2.61 5.13 9.30
C GLN A 109 -2.74 3.74 8.67
N TRP A 110 -3.08 3.68 7.39
CA TRP A 110 -3.24 2.38 6.72
C TRP A 110 -1.90 1.69 6.47
N LEU A 111 -0.84 2.45 6.27
CA LEU A 111 0.51 1.88 6.22
C LEU A 111 0.88 1.25 7.56
N ASP A 112 0.59 1.93 8.67
CA ASP A 112 0.86 1.41 10.00
C ASP A 112 0.06 0.13 10.24
N GLU A 113 -1.21 0.11 9.86
CA GLU A 113 -2.05 -1.08 9.98
C GLU A 113 -1.49 -2.24 9.16
N SER A 114 -1.07 -1.96 7.93
CA SER A 114 -0.51 -3.00 7.06
C SER A 114 0.79 -3.55 7.64
N TYR A 115 1.63 -2.66 8.17
CA TYR A 115 2.90 -3.05 8.78
C TYR A 115 2.67 -4.01 9.95
N VAL A 116 1.72 -3.69 10.82
CA VAL A 116 1.39 -4.53 11.98
C VAL A 116 0.74 -5.84 11.53
N THR A 117 -0.18 -5.77 10.57
CA THR A 117 -0.93 -6.94 10.09
C THR A 117 0.00 -7.98 9.48
N THR A 118 1.07 -7.55 8.83
CA THR A 118 2.00 -8.45 8.14
C THR A 118 3.27 -8.74 8.94
N ALA A 119 3.42 -8.14 10.11
CA ALA A 119 4.60 -8.35 10.95
C ALA A 119 4.69 -9.80 11.43
N ALA A 120 5.90 -10.25 11.69
CA ALA A 120 6.12 -11.58 12.21
C ALA A 120 5.47 -11.70 13.59
N ARG A 121 4.82 -12.83 13.86
CA ARG A 121 4.25 -13.08 15.17
C ARG A 121 5.38 -13.30 16.17
N LYS A 122 5.25 -12.64 17.30
CA LYS A 122 6.13 -12.92 18.40
C LYS A 122 5.58 -14.13 19.13
N THR A 123 6.33 -15.20 19.09
CA THR A 123 5.90 -16.44 19.70
C THR A 123 6.52 -16.52 21.06
N GLY A 124 6.57 -16.05 21.71
CA GLY A 124 7.07 -16.31 22.99
C GLY A 124 6.17 -15.85 23.96
N LYS A 125 5.93 -16.03 23.23
CA LYS A 125 5.64 -15.73 23.67
C LYS A 125 5.24 -16.24 24.27
N LYS A 126 5.28 -16.65 24.24
CA LYS A 126 5.21 -17.04 24.64
C LYS A 126 5.44 -17.09 25.19
N GLY A 127 5.45 -17.03 25.36
CA GLY A 127 5.82 -17.00 25.87
C GLY A 127 5.94 -17.14 26.12
#